data_cd63fcffe2aa8afe4586f590310f237c
#
_entry.id   cd63fcffe2aa8afe4586f590310f237c
#
_cell.length_a   1.000
_cell.length_b   1.000
_cell.length_c   1.000
_cell.angle_alpha   90.00
_cell.angle_beta   90.00
_cell.angle_gamma   90.00
#
_symmetry.space_group_name_H-M   'P 1'
#
loop_
_entity.id
_entity.type
_entity.pdbx_description
1 polymer ?
#
loop_
_entity_poly.entity_id
_entity_poly.type
_entity_poly.pdbx_seq_one_letter_code
_entity_poly.pdbx_strand_id
1 'polypeptide(L)'
;GVVWIRLDCQTRQHGSQSVRIESGSDFTASNRVKQMAGAEQFLKPSVIRNVARLDLRARFIVEGFLTGLHASPFQGFSVEFSEHRRYSQGDDPKDIDWLVFAKTDRFYIKKYQAETNISGYILMDLSESMGYTWRQELTKFDYCTCLAAALTYLMIHQQDPVGLMTFDTQIRTCLPARSKRSQLGNMLALLSKAKPTGKTDLAGNIRRIASMIRHRSLMMLFSDLLCDPQPVLDSLHMLRHAGHDVILFHVMDEAEVKFPFEGMSDFEEPESGDRMIVDADGIRRDYLE
;
A
#
# COMPACT_ATOMS: atom_id res chain seq x y z
N GLY A 1 -7.47 -4.39 -12.00
CA GLY A 1 -6.91 -3.07 -11.70
C GLY A 1 -6.60 -2.93 -10.21
N VAL A 2 -5.67 -2.11 -9.84
CA VAL A 2 -5.41 -1.74 -8.44
C VAL A 2 -5.65 -0.24 -8.30
N VAL A 3 -6.57 0.11 -7.42
CA VAL A 3 -6.80 1.48 -6.98
C VAL A 3 -6.20 1.61 -5.58
N TRP A 4 -5.33 2.58 -5.36
CA TRP A 4 -4.83 2.88 -4.03
C TRP A 4 -5.53 4.12 -3.48
N ILE A 5 -5.91 4.05 -2.23
CA ILE A 5 -6.62 5.11 -1.51
C ILE A 5 -5.79 5.47 -0.29
N ARG A 6 -5.36 6.74 -0.20
CA ARG A 6 -4.75 7.27 1.00
C ARG A 6 -5.80 8.03 1.80
N LEU A 7 -5.94 7.69 3.06
CA LEU A 7 -6.83 8.39 3.98
C LEU A 7 -6.06 9.52 4.68
N ASP A 8 -6.22 10.76 4.22
CA ASP A 8 -5.63 11.94 4.86
C ASP A 8 -6.62 12.62 5.80
N CYS A 9 -6.17 12.95 7.01
CA CYS A 9 -6.96 13.72 7.97
C CYS A 9 -6.63 15.19 7.82
N GLN A 10 -7.51 15.97 7.19
CA GLN A 10 -7.49 17.43 7.32
C GLN A 10 -8.42 17.82 8.46
N THR A 11 -7.85 18.26 9.58
CA THR A 11 -8.58 18.93 10.65
C THR A 11 -9.03 20.30 10.11
N ARG A 12 -10.27 20.40 9.64
CA ARG A 12 -10.90 21.71 9.44
C ARG A 12 -11.43 22.21 10.77
N GLN A 13 -11.15 23.48 11.09
CA GLN A 13 -11.56 24.18 12.30
C GLN A 13 -13.09 24.38 12.47
N HIS A 14 -13.93 23.74 11.70
CA HIS A 14 -15.38 23.77 11.83
C HIS A 14 -15.98 22.39 11.56
N GLY A 15 -16.30 21.70 12.59
CA GLY A 15 -17.38 20.74 12.91
C GLY A 15 -17.89 19.70 11.90
N SER A 16 -17.32 19.53 10.72
CA SER A 16 -17.65 18.44 9.81
C SER A 16 -16.37 17.74 9.34
N GLN A 17 -16.20 16.49 9.76
CA GLN A 17 -15.14 15.61 9.28
C GLN A 17 -15.51 15.13 7.88
N SER A 18 -14.80 15.60 6.87
CA SER A 18 -14.88 15.02 5.53
C SER A 18 -13.62 14.19 5.26
N VAL A 19 -13.82 12.95 4.89
CA VAL A 19 -12.75 12.09 4.36
C VAL A 19 -12.52 12.50 2.93
N ARG A 20 -11.31 12.91 2.59
CA ARG A 20 -10.92 13.12 1.21
C ARG A 20 -10.36 11.80 0.70
N ILE A 21 -11.09 11.15 -0.19
CA ILE A 21 -10.64 9.97 -0.93
C ILE A 21 -9.85 10.49 -2.12
N GLU A 22 -8.53 10.36 -2.09
CA GLU A 22 -7.70 10.63 -3.27
C GLU A 22 -7.55 9.31 -4.03
N SER A 23 -8.38 9.11 -5.05
CA SER A 23 -8.19 8.03 -6.00
C SER A 23 -7.11 8.42 -7.01
N GLY A 24 -6.28 7.46 -7.41
CA GLY A 24 -5.22 7.70 -8.39
C GLY A 24 -5.69 8.14 -9.79
N SER A 25 -7.02 8.25 -10.01
CA SER A 25 -7.64 8.70 -11.26
C SER A 25 -7.78 10.22 -11.39
N ASP A 26 -7.72 11.01 -10.29
CA ASP A 26 -8.02 12.45 -10.31
C ASP A 26 -6.80 13.38 -10.39
N PHE A 27 -5.63 12.84 -10.73
CA PHE A 27 -4.47 13.67 -10.99
C PHE A 27 -4.55 14.31 -12.38
N THR A 28 -5.34 15.37 -12.50
CA THR A 28 -5.26 16.32 -13.63
C THR A 28 -3.93 17.04 -13.60
N ALA A 29 -2.95 16.50 -14.31
CA ALA A 29 -1.77 17.25 -14.70
C ALA A 29 -1.23 16.67 -16.00
N SER A 30 -1.53 17.33 -17.07
CA SER A 30 -1.22 17.06 -18.47
C SER A 30 0.25 16.68 -18.79
N ASN A 31 1.19 16.85 -17.87
CA ASN A 31 2.60 16.48 -18.04
C ASN A 31 3.11 15.38 -17.10
N ARG A 32 2.41 15.07 -16.00
CA ARG A 32 2.80 13.99 -15.09
C ARG A 32 2.39 12.60 -15.59
N VAL A 33 1.27 12.51 -16.29
CA VAL A 33 0.72 11.24 -16.81
C VAL A 33 1.63 10.61 -17.86
N LYS A 34 2.34 11.38 -18.69
CA LYS A 34 3.27 10.85 -19.69
C LYS A 34 4.54 10.23 -19.10
N GLN A 35 4.96 10.62 -17.90
CA GLN A 35 6.18 10.11 -17.26
C GLN A 35 5.93 8.89 -16.38
N MET A 36 4.73 8.72 -15.80
CA MET A 36 4.35 7.52 -15.05
C MET A 36 4.08 6.33 -15.97
N ALA A 37 3.70 6.55 -17.21
CA ALA A 37 3.43 5.49 -18.20
C ALA A 37 4.60 4.53 -18.42
N GLY A 38 5.84 4.94 -18.13
CA GLY A 38 7.02 4.08 -18.20
C GLY A 38 7.18 3.12 -17.03
N ALA A 39 6.77 3.52 -15.83
CA ALA A 39 6.88 2.70 -14.61
C ALA A 39 5.73 1.69 -14.48
N GLU A 40 4.55 2.02 -14.95
CA GLU A 40 3.36 1.14 -14.91
C GLU A 40 3.55 -0.18 -15.67
N GLN A 41 4.41 -0.20 -16.69
CA GLN A 41 4.71 -1.43 -17.44
C GLN A 41 5.30 -2.54 -16.55
N PHE A 42 6.05 -2.17 -15.49
CA PHE A 42 6.65 -3.13 -14.56
C PHE A 42 5.63 -3.72 -13.55
N LEU A 43 4.44 -3.11 -13.47
CA LEU A 43 3.33 -3.58 -12.64
C LEU A 43 2.34 -4.45 -13.42
N LYS A 44 2.52 -4.65 -14.73
CA LYS A 44 1.63 -5.50 -15.52
C LYS A 44 1.75 -6.97 -15.10
N PRO A 45 0.64 -7.68 -14.84
CA PRO A 45 0.66 -9.09 -14.43
C PRO A 45 1.45 -9.99 -15.36
N SER A 46 1.31 -9.81 -16.69
CA SER A 46 2.03 -10.57 -17.73
C SER A 46 3.55 -10.42 -17.63
N VAL A 47 4.04 -9.24 -17.24
CA VAL A 47 5.47 -8.98 -17.07
C VAL A 47 5.99 -9.57 -15.77
N ILE A 48 5.24 -9.40 -14.69
CA ILE A 48 5.59 -9.90 -13.35
C ILE A 48 5.70 -11.44 -13.35
N ARG A 49 4.80 -12.13 -14.03
CA ARG A 49 4.79 -13.61 -14.09
C ARG A 49 6.04 -14.19 -14.75
N ASN A 50 6.63 -13.52 -15.73
CA ASN A 50 7.82 -13.99 -16.41
C ASN A 50 9.05 -14.11 -15.51
N VAL A 51 9.00 -13.54 -14.31
CA VAL A 51 10.06 -13.69 -13.30
C VAL A 51 9.69 -14.82 -12.35
N ALA A 52 10.43 -15.93 -12.37
CA ALA A 52 10.06 -17.16 -11.68
C ALA A 52 10.04 -17.06 -10.14
N ARG A 53 10.92 -16.26 -9.55
CA ARG A 53 11.12 -16.16 -8.11
C ARG A 53 10.52 -14.87 -7.55
N LEU A 54 9.85 -14.95 -6.41
CA LEU A 54 9.19 -13.80 -5.79
C LEU A 54 10.17 -12.70 -5.38
N ASP A 55 11.37 -13.05 -4.89
CA ASP A 55 12.41 -12.09 -4.54
C ASP A 55 12.93 -11.32 -5.77
N LEU A 56 13.06 -12.02 -6.91
CA LEU A 56 13.43 -11.40 -8.17
C LEU A 56 12.29 -10.53 -8.74
N ARG A 57 11.03 -10.94 -8.57
CA ARG A 57 9.86 -10.13 -8.93
C ARG A 57 9.84 -8.82 -8.14
N ALA A 58 10.01 -8.90 -6.82
CA ALA A 58 10.06 -7.73 -5.95
C ALA A 58 11.15 -6.75 -6.39
N ARG A 59 12.36 -7.25 -6.61
CA ARG A 59 13.49 -6.45 -7.07
C ARG A 59 13.24 -5.85 -8.45
N PHE A 60 12.73 -6.63 -9.39
CA PHE A 60 12.41 -6.18 -10.75
C PHE A 60 11.41 -5.02 -10.75
N ILE A 61 10.31 -5.14 -9.96
CA ILE A 61 9.30 -4.09 -9.81
C ILE A 61 9.94 -2.82 -9.27
N VAL A 62 10.71 -2.91 -8.19
CA VAL A 62 11.32 -1.74 -7.54
C VAL A 62 12.39 -1.09 -8.41
N GLU A 63 13.30 -1.88 -8.99
CA GLU A 63 14.37 -1.35 -9.86
C GLU A 63 13.79 -0.73 -11.13
N GLY A 64 12.79 -1.37 -11.74
CA GLY A 64 12.08 -0.83 -12.89
C GLY A 64 11.37 0.48 -12.57
N PHE A 65 10.70 0.55 -11.44
CA PHE A 65 10.03 1.76 -10.98
C PHE A 65 11.04 2.89 -10.68
N LEU A 66 12.11 2.59 -9.96
CA LEU A 66 13.17 3.56 -9.65
C LEU A 66 13.88 4.04 -10.93
N THR A 67 14.16 3.14 -11.87
CA THR A 67 14.75 3.52 -13.16
C THR A 67 13.84 4.43 -13.97
N GLY A 68 12.53 4.16 -13.96
CA GLY A 68 11.52 5.02 -14.57
C GLY A 68 11.46 6.42 -13.94
N LEU A 69 11.67 6.51 -12.61
CA LEU A 69 11.75 7.78 -11.90
C LEU A 69 13.06 8.55 -12.21
N HIS A 70 14.17 7.85 -12.39
CA HIS A 70 15.47 8.50 -12.75
C HIS A 70 15.49 9.08 -14.17
N ALA A 71 14.65 8.61 -15.05
CA ALA A 71 14.43 9.23 -16.36
C ALA A 71 13.65 10.57 -16.27
N SER A 72 13.14 10.91 -15.11
CA SER A 72 12.49 12.19 -14.81
C SER A 72 13.51 13.18 -14.24
N PRO A 73 13.50 14.46 -14.64
CA PRO A 73 14.40 15.48 -14.11
C PRO A 73 14.11 15.87 -12.65
N PHE A 74 13.30 15.11 -11.92
CA PHE A 74 13.09 15.24 -10.50
C PHE A 74 14.24 14.61 -9.69
N GLN A 75 15.33 15.32 -9.55
CA GLN A 75 16.24 15.19 -8.42
C GLN A 75 15.46 15.54 -7.15
N GLY A 76 15.26 14.58 -6.25
CA GLY A 76 14.68 14.94 -4.96
C GLY A 76 13.99 13.84 -4.17
N PHE A 77 14.54 12.63 -4.10
CA PHE A 77 14.38 11.73 -2.96
C PHE A 77 15.74 11.14 -2.58
N SER A 78 16.69 12.00 -2.32
CA SER A 78 17.86 11.62 -1.55
C SER A 78 17.54 11.96 -0.09
N VAL A 79 17.20 10.95 0.68
CA VAL A 79 17.07 11.05 2.14
C VAL A 79 18.47 10.93 2.74
N GLU A 80 19.29 11.93 2.51
CA GLU A 80 20.53 12.17 3.25
C GLU A 80 21.04 13.56 2.86
N PHE A 81 20.48 14.57 3.48
CA PHE A 81 21.16 15.85 3.53
C PHE A 81 20.77 16.55 4.83
N SER A 82 21.66 16.54 5.82
CA SER A 82 21.62 17.53 6.89
C SER A 82 22.01 18.87 6.27
N GLU A 83 21.01 19.67 5.96
CA GLU A 83 21.20 21.00 5.40
C GLU A 83 21.67 21.93 6.52
N HIS A 84 22.87 22.49 6.37
CA HIS A 84 23.32 23.56 7.24
C HIS A 84 22.59 24.85 6.85
N ARG A 85 21.58 25.24 7.61
CA ARG A 85 20.94 26.55 7.46
C ARG A 85 21.74 27.61 8.23
N ARG A 86 21.91 28.79 7.66
CA ARG A 86 22.46 29.92 8.40
C ARG A 86 21.58 30.23 9.62
N TYR A 87 22.24 30.51 10.74
CA TYR A 87 21.58 30.98 11.95
C TYR A 87 20.77 32.25 11.68
N SER A 88 19.55 32.29 12.15
CA SER A 88 18.66 33.46 12.14
C SER A 88 18.33 33.84 13.58
N GLN A 89 18.11 35.12 13.82
CA GLN A 89 17.74 35.62 15.14
C GLN A 89 16.41 34.98 15.60
N GLY A 90 16.44 34.22 16.71
CA GLY A 90 15.32 33.44 17.23
C GLY A 90 15.55 31.93 17.23
N ASP A 91 16.61 31.44 16.58
CA ASP A 91 16.98 30.04 16.62
C ASP A 91 17.69 29.68 17.96
N ASP A 92 17.53 28.44 18.44
CA ASP A 92 18.18 28.00 19.69
C ASP A 92 19.70 27.90 19.48
N PRO A 93 20.54 28.59 20.29
CA PRO A 93 22.00 28.53 20.22
C PRO A 93 22.59 27.13 20.40
N LYS A 94 21.83 26.17 20.98
CA LYS A 94 22.24 24.77 21.15
C LYS A 94 22.36 24.02 19.85
N ASP A 95 21.61 24.44 18.83
CA ASP A 95 21.60 23.80 17.52
C ASP A 95 22.73 24.30 16.61
N ILE A 96 23.56 25.20 17.06
CA ILE A 96 24.72 25.73 16.31
C ILE A 96 25.78 24.65 16.12
N ASP A 97 26.21 24.46 14.85
CA ASP A 97 27.37 23.61 14.57
C ASP A 97 28.70 24.34 14.84
N TRP A 98 29.22 24.15 16.03
CA TRP A 98 30.48 24.76 16.47
C TRP A 98 31.69 24.31 15.65
N LEU A 99 31.66 23.12 15.05
CA LEU A 99 32.73 22.62 14.16
C LEU A 99 32.76 23.36 12.82
N VAL A 100 31.58 23.67 12.28
CA VAL A 100 31.47 24.48 11.06
C VAL A 100 31.84 25.94 11.37
N PHE A 101 31.40 26.46 12.51
CA PHE A 101 31.77 27.80 12.96
C PHE A 101 33.28 27.96 13.04
N ALA A 102 33.99 27.00 13.68
CA ALA A 102 35.44 27.03 13.82
C ALA A 102 36.21 27.02 12.48
N LYS A 103 35.62 26.52 11.41
CA LYS A 103 36.22 26.46 10.07
C LYS A 103 35.81 27.63 9.16
N THR A 104 34.65 28.20 9.35
CA THR A 104 34.06 29.16 8.38
C THR A 104 33.81 30.54 8.99
N ASP A 105 33.95 30.69 10.31
CA ASP A 105 33.60 31.89 11.07
C ASP A 105 32.16 32.39 10.86
N ARG A 106 31.25 31.43 10.54
CA ARG A 106 29.83 31.70 10.30
C ARG A 106 28.97 30.71 11.09
N PHE A 107 27.87 31.21 11.67
CA PHE A 107 26.94 30.40 12.43
C PHE A 107 26.02 29.64 11.49
N TYR A 108 26.03 28.32 11.61
CA TYR A 108 25.12 27.38 10.94
C TYR A 108 24.43 26.51 11.97
N ILE A 109 23.16 26.24 11.74
CA ILE A 109 22.35 25.28 12.51
C ILE A 109 22.33 23.95 11.81
N LYS A 110 22.52 22.87 12.56
CA LYS A 110 22.22 21.51 12.12
C LYS A 110 20.70 21.34 12.08
N LYS A 111 20.10 21.34 10.90
CA LYS A 111 18.77 20.80 10.75
C LYS A 111 18.87 19.28 10.82
N TYR A 112 18.46 18.71 11.93
CA TYR A 112 18.16 17.30 12.00
C TYR A 112 16.82 17.12 11.26
N GLN A 113 16.82 16.47 10.09
CA GLN A 113 15.61 15.82 9.64
C GLN A 113 15.32 14.76 10.69
N ALA A 114 14.19 14.87 11.36
CA ALA A 114 13.71 13.80 12.21
C ALA A 114 13.59 12.58 11.28
N GLU A 115 14.48 11.59 11.45
CA GLU A 115 14.30 10.28 10.89
C GLU A 115 12.97 9.77 11.47
N THR A 116 11.90 9.93 10.71
CA THR A 116 10.63 9.31 11.06
C THR A 116 10.80 7.83 10.78
N ASN A 117 11.31 7.08 11.77
CA ASN A 117 11.34 5.62 11.76
C ASN A 117 9.90 5.11 11.82
N ILE A 118 9.17 5.25 10.72
CA ILE A 118 7.80 4.77 10.61
C ILE A 118 7.87 3.27 10.30
N SER A 119 7.42 2.46 11.25
CA SER A 119 7.25 1.04 10.99
C SER A 119 6.10 0.82 10.00
N GLY A 120 6.33 0.05 8.94
CA GLY A 120 5.29 -0.38 8.01
C GLY A 120 4.75 -1.76 8.38
N TYR A 121 3.45 -1.95 8.18
CA TYR A 121 2.82 -3.26 8.28
C TYR A 121 2.04 -3.56 7.01
N ILE A 122 2.35 -4.69 6.39
CA ILE A 122 1.58 -5.26 5.29
C ILE A 122 0.45 -6.08 5.91
N LEU A 123 -0.78 -5.72 5.58
CA LEU A 123 -2.00 -6.39 6.02
C LEU A 123 -2.61 -7.08 4.80
N MET A 124 -2.54 -8.42 4.74
CA MET A 124 -2.94 -9.21 3.59
C MET A 124 -4.20 -9.99 3.89
N ASP A 125 -5.25 -9.73 3.15
CA ASP A 125 -6.49 -10.49 3.16
C ASP A 125 -6.28 -11.85 2.48
N LEU A 126 -6.74 -12.90 3.14
CA LEU A 126 -6.72 -14.28 2.66
C LEU A 126 -8.12 -14.83 2.37
N SER A 127 -9.11 -13.96 2.13
CA SER A 127 -10.44 -14.40 1.69
C SER A 127 -10.37 -15.22 0.41
N GLU A 128 -11.30 -16.12 0.22
CA GLU A 128 -11.36 -16.99 -0.95
C GLU A 128 -11.54 -16.17 -2.24
N SER A 129 -12.27 -15.07 -2.17
CA SER A 129 -12.46 -14.13 -3.26
C SER A 129 -11.15 -13.57 -3.83
N MET A 130 -10.11 -13.41 -2.98
CA MET A 130 -8.77 -13.02 -3.43
C MET A 130 -8.11 -14.05 -4.36
N GLY A 131 -8.54 -15.32 -4.32
CA GLY A 131 -8.09 -16.37 -5.22
C GLY A 131 -8.68 -16.29 -6.63
N TYR A 132 -9.64 -15.40 -6.86
CA TYR A 132 -10.33 -15.26 -8.15
C TYR A 132 -9.42 -14.67 -9.23
N THR A 133 -9.63 -15.13 -10.47
CA THR A 133 -9.10 -14.55 -11.71
C THR A 133 -9.97 -14.90 -12.89
N TRP A 134 -10.19 -13.94 -13.79
CA TRP A 134 -10.88 -14.13 -15.06
C TRP A 134 -9.89 -13.98 -16.21
N ARG A 135 -9.49 -15.12 -16.82
CA ARG A 135 -8.58 -15.13 -17.98
C ARG A 135 -7.25 -14.40 -17.77
N GLN A 136 -6.92 -14.01 -16.53
CA GLN A 136 -5.65 -13.38 -16.20
C GLN A 136 -4.61 -14.46 -15.83
N GLU A 137 -3.34 -14.09 -15.92
CA GLU A 137 -2.24 -14.98 -15.60
C GLU A 137 -1.97 -15.12 -14.10
N LEU A 138 -2.40 -14.14 -13.30
CA LEU A 138 -2.24 -14.07 -11.86
C LEU A 138 -3.61 -13.86 -11.20
N THR A 139 -3.82 -14.54 -10.09
CA THR A 139 -4.96 -14.23 -9.22
C THR A 139 -4.80 -12.86 -8.56
N LYS A 140 -5.87 -12.29 -8.00
CA LYS A 140 -5.79 -11.06 -7.19
C LYS A 140 -4.74 -11.22 -6.08
N PHE A 141 -4.73 -12.36 -5.40
CA PHE A 141 -3.78 -12.67 -4.34
C PHE A 141 -2.33 -12.76 -4.82
N ASP A 142 -2.06 -13.44 -5.95
CA ASP A 142 -0.71 -13.54 -6.51
C ASP A 142 -0.16 -12.17 -6.87
N TYR A 143 -1.00 -11.31 -7.44
CA TYR A 143 -0.62 -9.94 -7.75
C TYR A 143 -0.32 -9.12 -6.48
N CYS A 144 -1.19 -9.21 -5.47
CA CYS A 144 -0.97 -8.56 -4.17
C CYS A 144 0.32 -9.04 -3.52
N THR A 145 0.59 -10.34 -3.59
CA THR A 145 1.83 -10.94 -3.06
C THR A 145 3.07 -10.36 -3.73
N CYS A 146 3.04 -10.18 -5.05
CA CYS A 146 4.16 -9.55 -5.77
C CYS A 146 4.35 -8.08 -5.35
N LEU A 147 3.27 -7.32 -5.22
CA LEU A 147 3.34 -5.93 -4.81
C LEU A 147 3.77 -5.78 -3.35
N ALA A 148 3.25 -6.62 -2.44
CA ALA A 148 3.66 -6.66 -1.04
C ALA A 148 5.15 -7.02 -0.89
N ALA A 149 5.65 -7.97 -1.70
CA ALA A 149 7.05 -8.31 -1.76
C ALA A 149 7.92 -7.14 -2.25
N ALA A 150 7.47 -6.40 -3.25
CA ALA A 150 8.14 -5.22 -3.76
C ALA A 150 8.23 -4.10 -2.72
N LEU A 151 7.12 -3.80 -2.03
CA LEU A 151 7.10 -2.82 -0.94
C LEU A 151 7.99 -3.25 0.23
N THR A 152 7.97 -4.54 0.60
CA THR A 152 8.87 -5.10 1.61
C THR A 152 10.33 -4.88 1.22
N TYR A 153 10.69 -5.19 -0.02
CA TYR A 153 12.05 -5.01 -0.53
C TYR A 153 12.47 -3.54 -0.45
N LEU A 154 11.59 -2.62 -0.88
CA LEU A 154 11.84 -1.18 -0.85
C LEU A 154 12.09 -0.70 0.60
N MET A 155 11.21 -1.04 1.54
CA MET A 155 11.33 -0.64 2.94
C MET A 155 12.61 -1.17 3.58
N ILE A 156 12.93 -2.46 3.39
CA ILE A 156 14.17 -3.04 3.91
C ILE A 156 15.41 -2.39 3.28
N HIS A 157 15.34 -2.02 2.00
CA HIS A 157 16.44 -1.30 1.35
C HIS A 157 16.66 0.10 1.94
N GLN A 158 15.57 0.77 2.34
CA GLN A 158 15.58 2.06 3.05
C GLN A 158 15.87 1.93 4.56
N GLN A 159 16.11 0.69 5.05
CA GLN A 159 16.30 0.36 6.47
C GLN A 159 15.06 0.62 7.34
N ASP A 160 13.89 0.80 6.75
CA ASP A 160 12.64 0.96 7.46
C ASP A 160 12.14 -0.38 8.01
N PRO A 161 11.64 -0.41 9.26
CA PRO A 161 11.06 -1.63 9.82
C PRO A 161 9.77 -2.00 9.10
N VAL A 162 9.66 -3.26 8.66
CA VAL A 162 8.43 -3.79 8.03
C VAL A 162 8.00 -5.10 8.66
N GLY A 163 6.68 -5.24 8.89
CA GLY A 163 6.02 -6.42 9.39
C GLY A 163 4.94 -6.93 8.45
N LEU A 164 4.43 -8.13 8.72
CA LEU A 164 3.37 -8.78 7.95
C LEU A 164 2.30 -9.32 8.88
N MET A 165 1.06 -9.04 8.57
CA MET A 165 -0.10 -9.71 9.15
C MET A 165 -0.97 -10.25 8.02
N THR A 166 -1.33 -11.51 8.09
CA THR A 166 -2.29 -12.13 7.18
C THR A 166 -3.53 -12.53 7.96
N PHE A 167 -4.68 -12.41 7.37
CA PHE A 167 -5.95 -12.68 8.05
C PHE A 167 -7.02 -13.19 7.08
N ASP A 168 -7.97 -13.91 7.63
CA ASP A 168 -9.26 -14.29 7.07
C ASP A 168 -10.35 -13.96 8.09
N THR A 169 -11.07 -14.91 8.65
CA THR A 169 -11.96 -14.71 9.81
C THR A 169 -11.19 -14.35 11.09
N GLN A 170 -9.89 -14.61 11.11
CA GLN A 170 -8.97 -14.32 12.21
C GLN A 170 -7.57 -14.00 11.69
N ILE A 171 -6.71 -13.46 12.55
CA ILE A 171 -5.30 -13.24 12.21
C ILE A 171 -4.59 -14.59 12.11
N ARG A 172 -4.07 -14.93 10.93
CA ARG A 172 -3.35 -16.20 10.65
C ARG A 172 -1.86 -16.08 10.92
N THR A 173 -1.28 -14.97 10.52
CA THR A 173 0.16 -14.74 10.71
C THR A 173 0.35 -13.34 11.31
N CYS A 174 1.28 -13.23 12.24
CA CYS A 174 1.72 -11.95 12.78
C CYS A 174 3.25 -11.97 12.87
N LEU A 175 3.89 -11.27 11.93
CA LEU A 175 5.34 -11.08 11.91
C LEU A 175 5.63 -9.62 12.31
N PRO A 176 6.26 -9.36 13.46
CA PRO A 176 6.52 -8.00 13.91
C PRO A 176 7.48 -7.25 12.98
N ALA A 177 7.34 -5.93 12.92
CA ALA A 177 8.16 -5.08 12.06
C ALA A 177 9.65 -5.10 12.49
N ARG A 178 10.53 -5.32 11.53
CA ARG A 178 12.00 -5.30 11.69
C ARG A 178 12.64 -4.78 10.40
N SER A 179 13.79 -4.09 10.53
CA SER A 179 14.55 -3.56 9.39
C SER A 179 15.70 -4.48 8.93
N LYS A 180 15.89 -5.66 9.55
CA LYS A 180 16.98 -6.58 9.19
C LYS A 180 16.73 -7.23 7.83
N ARG A 181 17.79 -7.43 7.03
CA ARG A 181 17.71 -8.11 5.71
C ARG A 181 17.08 -9.50 5.77
N SER A 182 17.26 -10.24 6.89
CA SER A 182 16.61 -11.54 7.09
C SER A 182 15.09 -11.46 7.14
N GLN A 183 14.53 -10.28 7.47
CA GLN A 183 13.09 -10.05 7.49
C GLN A 183 12.46 -10.22 6.11
N LEU A 184 13.16 -9.75 5.06
CA LEU A 184 12.71 -9.94 3.67
C LEU A 184 12.49 -11.43 3.38
N GLY A 185 13.49 -12.28 3.67
CA GLY A 185 13.38 -13.73 3.46
C GLY A 185 12.21 -14.36 4.23
N ASN A 186 12.00 -13.93 5.48
CA ASN A 186 10.89 -14.41 6.31
C ASN A 186 9.53 -14.01 5.72
N MET A 187 9.38 -12.75 5.30
CA MET A 187 8.14 -12.26 4.70
C MET A 187 7.83 -12.95 3.37
N LEU A 188 8.83 -13.09 2.49
CA LEU A 188 8.67 -13.80 1.22
C LEU A 188 8.29 -15.27 1.42
N ALA A 189 8.88 -15.95 2.41
CA ALA A 189 8.56 -17.34 2.73
C ALA A 189 7.13 -17.50 3.28
N LEU A 190 6.63 -16.52 4.05
CA LEU A 190 5.26 -16.52 4.54
C LEU A 190 4.26 -16.24 3.44
N LEU A 191 4.51 -15.21 2.62
CA LEU A 191 3.66 -14.85 1.50
C LEU A 191 3.55 -15.96 0.45
N SER A 192 4.66 -16.65 0.15
CA SER A 192 4.66 -17.76 -0.83
C SER A 192 3.91 -19.00 -0.34
N LYS A 193 3.72 -19.17 0.97
CA LYS A 193 2.97 -20.28 1.57
C LYS A 193 1.50 -19.93 1.85
N ALA A 194 1.18 -18.66 1.94
CA ALA A 194 -0.18 -18.20 2.18
C ALA A 194 -1.07 -18.55 0.99
N LYS A 195 -2.30 -18.95 1.27
CA LYS A 195 -3.30 -19.29 0.26
C LYS A 195 -4.62 -18.65 0.65
N PRO A 196 -5.32 -18.03 -0.28
CA PRO A 196 -6.68 -17.56 -0.07
C PRO A 196 -7.59 -18.75 0.27
N THR A 197 -8.32 -18.65 1.36
CA THR A 197 -9.25 -19.71 1.79
C THR A 197 -10.31 -19.14 2.74
N GLY A 198 -11.57 -19.47 2.49
CA GLY A 198 -12.67 -19.17 3.40
C GLY A 198 -13.14 -17.73 3.39
N LYS A 199 -13.95 -17.39 4.40
CA LYS A 199 -14.56 -16.06 4.57
C LYS A 199 -13.61 -15.09 5.23
N THR A 200 -13.89 -13.78 5.08
CA THR A 200 -13.16 -12.74 5.78
C THR A 200 -14.02 -12.03 6.84
N ASP A 201 -13.39 -11.61 7.95
CA ASP A 201 -13.90 -10.60 8.88
C ASP A 201 -12.95 -9.39 8.86
N LEU A 202 -12.99 -8.66 7.75
CA LEU A 202 -12.07 -7.55 7.50
C LEU A 202 -12.13 -6.50 8.62
N ALA A 203 -13.33 -6.01 8.95
CA ALA A 203 -13.53 -4.99 9.98
C ALA A 203 -13.10 -5.46 11.37
N GLY A 204 -13.43 -6.70 11.75
CA GLY A 204 -13.01 -7.28 13.03
C GLY A 204 -11.49 -7.45 13.12
N ASN A 205 -10.84 -7.89 12.04
CA ASN A 205 -9.39 -8.04 12.01
C ASN A 205 -8.68 -6.68 12.05
N ILE A 206 -9.16 -5.66 11.34
CA ILE A 206 -8.60 -4.30 11.42
C ILE A 206 -8.64 -3.79 12.86
N ARG A 207 -9.77 -3.97 13.58
CA ARG A 207 -9.88 -3.58 14.99
C ARG A 207 -8.90 -4.33 15.90
N ARG A 208 -8.73 -5.65 15.69
CA ARG A 208 -7.75 -6.46 16.43
C ARG A 208 -6.32 -5.99 16.16
N ILE A 209 -5.97 -5.75 14.89
CA ILE A 209 -4.66 -5.23 14.49
C ILE A 209 -4.38 -3.88 15.14
N ALA A 210 -5.35 -2.96 15.15
CA ALA A 210 -5.23 -1.67 15.81
C ALA A 210 -4.89 -1.80 17.32
N SER A 211 -5.45 -2.82 18.00
CA SER A 211 -5.15 -3.07 19.41
C SER A 211 -3.76 -3.67 19.64
N MET A 212 -3.19 -4.35 18.65
CA MET A 212 -1.88 -5.02 18.76
C MET A 212 -0.73 -4.04 18.49
N ILE A 213 -0.91 -3.06 17.61
CA ILE A 213 0.14 -2.13 17.19
C ILE A 213 -0.02 -0.82 17.94
N ARG A 214 0.87 -0.57 18.92
CA ARG A 214 0.77 0.58 19.84
C ARG A 214 1.47 1.84 19.34
N HIS A 215 2.39 1.71 18.38
CA HIS A 215 3.16 2.84 17.86
C HIS A 215 2.62 3.29 16.52
N ARG A 216 2.68 4.59 16.25
CA ARG A 216 2.34 5.14 14.93
C ARG A 216 3.05 4.34 13.85
N SER A 217 2.30 3.85 12.88
CA SER A 217 2.80 2.97 11.83
C SER A 217 2.08 3.24 10.52
N LEU A 218 2.72 2.88 9.42
CA LEU A 218 2.12 2.86 8.09
C LEU A 218 1.45 1.50 7.88
N MET A 219 0.14 1.48 7.72
CA MET A 219 -0.65 0.28 7.45
C MET A 219 -0.95 0.19 5.96
N MET A 220 -0.48 -0.87 5.32
CA MET A 220 -0.69 -1.15 3.90
C MET A 220 -1.64 -2.33 3.78
N LEU A 221 -2.93 -2.06 3.58
CA LEU A 221 -3.99 -3.06 3.52
C LEU A 221 -4.25 -3.48 2.08
N PHE A 222 -4.21 -4.79 1.82
CA PHE A 222 -4.51 -5.42 0.54
C PHE A 222 -5.77 -6.27 0.67
N SER A 223 -6.84 -5.90 -0.02
CA SER A 223 -8.13 -6.60 -0.05
C SER A 223 -8.92 -6.21 -1.29
N ASP A 224 -9.86 -7.05 -1.70
CA ASP A 224 -10.84 -6.73 -2.73
C ASP A 224 -12.11 -6.06 -2.17
N LEU A 225 -12.17 -5.91 -0.82
CA LEU A 225 -13.27 -5.23 -0.12
C LEU A 225 -14.68 -5.80 -0.41
N LEU A 226 -14.79 -7.07 -0.77
CA LEU A 226 -16.07 -7.73 -0.98
C LEU A 226 -16.78 -7.99 0.35
N CYS A 227 -17.21 -6.93 1.03
CA CYS A 227 -17.89 -6.95 2.32
C CYS A 227 -18.67 -5.65 2.53
N ASP A 228 -19.49 -5.60 3.60
CA ASP A 228 -20.20 -4.36 3.96
C ASP A 228 -19.20 -3.22 4.19
N PRO A 229 -19.30 -2.11 3.43
CA PRO A 229 -18.34 -1.02 3.50
C PRO A 229 -18.38 -0.25 4.82
N GLN A 230 -19.53 -0.12 5.48
CA GLN A 230 -19.66 0.74 6.66
C GLN A 230 -18.81 0.25 7.85
N PRO A 231 -18.83 -1.03 8.27
CA PRO A 231 -17.97 -1.53 9.33
C PRO A 231 -16.48 -1.41 9.02
N VAL A 232 -16.10 -1.53 7.73
CA VAL A 232 -14.71 -1.35 7.29
C VAL A 232 -14.29 0.11 7.43
N LEU A 233 -15.10 1.05 6.94
CA LEU A 233 -14.84 2.48 7.09
C LEU A 233 -14.67 2.88 8.55
N ASP A 234 -15.56 2.43 9.43
CA ASP A 234 -15.48 2.70 10.87
C ASP A 234 -14.16 2.16 11.47
N SER A 235 -13.74 0.97 11.06
CA SER A 235 -12.48 0.37 11.51
C SER A 235 -11.24 1.08 10.98
N LEU A 236 -11.28 1.58 9.75
CA LEU A 236 -10.21 2.41 9.16
C LEU A 236 -10.13 3.77 9.86
N HIS A 237 -11.27 4.39 10.18
CA HIS A 237 -11.30 5.61 11.00
C HIS A 237 -10.66 5.39 12.37
N MET A 238 -10.94 4.24 13.01
CA MET A 238 -10.32 3.90 14.29
C MET A 238 -8.78 3.79 14.18
N LEU A 239 -8.25 3.15 13.13
CA LEU A 239 -6.80 3.12 12.87
C LEU A 239 -6.22 4.53 12.76
N ARG A 240 -6.90 5.41 12.04
CA ARG A 240 -6.49 6.81 11.88
C ARG A 240 -6.50 7.57 13.21
N HIS A 241 -7.54 7.40 14.02
CA HIS A 241 -7.62 8.00 15.36
C HIS A 241 -6.52 7.49 16.28
N ALA A 242 -6.08 6.23 16.12
CA ALA A 242 -4.94 5.68 16.83
C ALA A 242 -3.59 6.25 16.33
N GLY A 243 -3.60 7.12 15.32
CA GLY A 243 -2.42 7.80 14.79
C GLY A 243 -1.69 7.05 13.68
N HIS A 244 -2.26 5.96 13.15
CA HIS A 244 -1.67 5.23 12.03
C HIS A 244 -1.97 5.92 10.70
N ASP A 245 -1.00 5.85 9.77
CA ASP A 245 -1.22 6.19 8.37
C ASP A 245 -1.70 4.94 7.63
N VAL A 246 -2.74 5.07 6.81
CA VAL A 246 -3.34 3.92 6.12
C VAL A 246 -3.31 4.12 4.63
N ILE A 247 -2.77 3.14 3.91
CA ILE A 247 -2.86 3.00 2.46
C ILE A 247 -3.66 1.74 2.18
N LEU A 248 -4.77 1.89 1.48
CA LEU A 248 -5.61 0.79 1.05
C LEU A 248 -5.31 0.48 -0.42
N PHE A 249 -4.92 -0.76 -0.69
CA PHE A 249 -4.81 -1.32 -2.02
C PHE A 249 -6.08 -2.12 -2.32
N HIS A 250 -7.02 -1.47 -2.99
CA HIS A 250 -8.23 -2.13 -3.47
C HIS A 250 -7.90 -2.86 -4.77
N VAL A 251 -7.98 -4.19 -4.75
CA VAL A 251 -7.55 -5.05 -5.85
C VAL A 251 -8.76 -5.69 -6.49
N MET A 252 -8.95 -5.41 -7.77
CA MET A 252 -10.07 -5.94 -8.57
C MET A 252 -9.54 -6.66 -9.80
N ASP A 253 -10.19 -7.75 -10.18
CA ASP A 253 -9.96 -8.39 -11.47
C ASP A 253 -10.50 -7.52 -12.61
N GLU A 254 -10.01 -7.73 -13.82
CA GLU A 254 -10.49 -7.01 -15.00
C GLU A 254 -11.99 -7.28 -15.27
N ALA A 255 -12.46 -8.48 -14.95
CA ALA A 255 -13.85 -8.84 -15.09
C ALA A 255 -14.77 -8.11 -14.09
N GLU A 256 -14.28 -7.84 -12.88
CA GLU A 256 -15.00 -7.06 -11.87
C GLU A 256 -15.10 -5.57 -12.28
N VAL A 257 -14.08 -5.06 -12.99
CA VAL A 257 -14.07 -3.65 -13.45
C VAL A 257 -14.87 -3.44 -14.73
N LYS A 258 -14.80 -4.40 -15.69
CA LYS A 258 -15.36 -4.22 -17.04
C LYS A 258 -16.67 -4.98 -17.26
N PHE A 259 -16.99 -5.92 -16.39
CA PHE A 259 -18.15 -6.81 -16.51
C PHE A 259 -18.32 -7.39 -17.92
N PRO A 260 -17.37 -8.23 -18.41
CA PRO A 260 -17.33 -8.72 -19.79
C PRO A 260 -18.27 -9.91 -20.05
N PHE A 261 -19.24 -10.14 -19.18
CA PHE A 261 -20.17 -11.27 -19.27
C PHE A 261 -21.34 -10.92 -20.20
N GLU A 262 -21.83 -11.90 -20.96
CA GLU A 262 -22.92 -11.77 -21.94
C GLU A 262 -23.95 -12.87 -21.75
N GLY A 263 -25.24 -12.56 -22.02
CA GLY A 263 -26.33 -13.50 -21.95
C GLY A 263 -26.60 -14.05 -20.55
N MET A 264 -27.20 -15.23 -20.48
CA MET A 264 -27.49 -15.90 -19.20
C MET A 264 -26.19 -16.41 -18.57
N SER A 265 -25.83 -15.85 -17.45
CA SER A 265 -24.60 -16.18 -16.71
C SER A 265 -24.92 -16.67 -15.30
N ASP A 266 -24.24 -17.72 -14.87
CA ASP A 266 -24.31 -18.29 -13.52
C ASP A 266 -23.16 -17.74 -12.69
N PHE A 267 -23.47 -16.86 -11.73
CA PHE A 267 -22.51 -16.29 -10.81
C PHE A 267 -22.56 -17.05 -9.49
N GLU A 268 -21.39 -17.46 -9.01
CA GLU A 268 -21.21 -18.11 -7.72
C GLU A 268 -20.37 -17.21 -6.80
N GLU A 269 -20.88 -16.95 -5.61
CA GLU A 269 -20.11 -16.27 -4.56
C GLU A 269 -19.12 -17.25 -3.93
N PRO A 270 -17.80 -17.02 -4.06
CA PRO A 270 -16.81 -17.99 -3.59
C PRO A 270 -16.88 -18.28 -2.08
N GLU A 271 -17.25 -17.27 -1.29
CA GLU A 271 -17.26 -17.39 0.17
C GLU A 271 -18.49 -18.10 0.74
N SER A 272 -19.66 -17.94 0.14
CA SER A 272 -20.92 -18.57 0.60
C SER A 272 -21.31 -19.80 -0.21
N GLY A 273 -20.85 -19.88 -1.46
CA GLY A 273 -21.30 -20.87 -2.45
C GLY A 273 -22.69 -20.57 -3.00
N ASP A 274 -23.24 -19.39 -2.73
CA ASP A 274 -24.52 -18.97 -3.27
C ASP A 274 -24.41 -18.72 -4.77
N ARG A 275 -25.45 -19.13 -5.51
CA ARG A 275 -25.49 -19.02 -6.97
C ARG A 275 -26.64 -18.15 -7.41
N MET A 276 -26.36 -17.32 -8.41
CA MET A 276 -27.35 -16.46 -9.03
C MET A 276 -27.25 -16.56 -10.55
N ILE A 277 -28.33 -17.03 -11.19
CA ILE A 277 -28.42 -17.03 -12.65
C ILE A 277 -29.14 -15.75 -13.08
N VAL A 278 -28.44 -14.90 -13.82
CA VAL A 278 -28.97 -13.62 -14.29
C VAL A 278 -28.62 -13.37 -15.75
N ASP A 279 -29.41 -12.52 -16.38
CA ASP A 279 -29.09 -11.96 -17.69
C ASP A 279 -28.02 -10.88 -17.51
N ALA A 280 -26.79 -11.22 -17.88
CA ALA A 280 -25.62 -10.33 -17.69
C ALA A 280 -25.75 -9.00 -18.45
N ASP A 281 -26.39 -9.04 -19.63
CA ASP A 281 -26.59 -7.83 -20.43
C ASP A 281 -27.59 -6.88 -19.74
N GLY A 282 -28.62 -7.45 -19.11
CA GLY A 282 -29.64 -6.69 -18.38
C GLY A 282 -29.08 -5.96 -17.12
N ILE A 283 -28.18 -6.59 -16.38
CA ILE A 283 -27.66 -6.03 -15.13
C ILE A 283 -26.37 -5.22 -15.30
N ARG A 284 -25.70 -5.30 -16.47
CA ARG A 284 -24.39 -4.66 -16.72
C ARG A 284 -24.39 -3.18 -16.36
N ARG A 285 -25.43 -2.46 -16.72
CA ARG A 285 -25.52 -1.02 -16.46
C ARG A 285 -25.57 -0.72 -14.96
N ASP A 286 -26.43 -1.42 -14.24
CA ASP A 286 -26.63 -1.22 -12.80
C ASP A 286 -25.40 -1.66 -11.99
N TYR A 287 -24.62 -2.62 -12.53
CA TYR A 287 -23.36 -3.07 -11.92
C TYR A 287 -22.23 -2.05 -12.09
N LEU A 288 -22.19 -1.33 -13.22
CA LEU A 288 -21.11 -0.39 -13.53
C LEU A 288 -21.36 1.04 -13.04
N GLU A 289 -22.59 1.38 -12.62
CA GLU A 289 -22.95 2.66 -11.98
C GLU A 289 -22.62 2.64 -10.48
#